data_d75cdeb382de7160e6a02d586adcb3c3
#
_entry.id   d75cdeb382de7160e6a02d586adcb3c3
#
_cell.length_a   1.000
_cell.length_b   1.000
_cell.length_c   1.000
_cell.angle_alpha   90.00
_cell.angle_beta   90.00
_cell.angle_gamma   90.00
#
_symmetry.space_group_name_H-M   'P 1'
#
loop_
_entity.id
_entity.type
_entity.pdbx_description
1 polymer ?
#
loop_
_entity_poly.entity_id
_entity_poly.type
_entity_poly.pdbx_seq_one_letter_code
_entity_poly.pdbx_strand_id
1 'polypeptide(L)'
;VGSEMCIRDSPSTYAPTISTVQQREYVEKGDKTGEERSYNVITLKKDKITDATRTEITGAEKAKLLPTDTGTVVTDFLTQYFPSIMDYNFTASVEKQFDEIAEGDTKWTTIMKTFYKTFHPSVESTLAAKNAHKTGERILGDDPVSGKPVSVKIGRFGPVVQIGSAE
;
A
#
# COMPACT_ATOMS: atom_id res chain seq x y z
N VAL A 1 8.55 -11.28 7.14
CA VAL A 1 9.56 -11.16 8.20
C VAL A 1 9.73 -9.71 8.64
N GLY A 2 9.69 -8.70 7.73
CA GLY A 2 9.85 -7.29 8.08
C GLY A 2 8.65 -6.69 8.83
N SER A 3 7.41 -7.08 8.52
CA SER A 3 6.21 -6.53 9.16
C SER A 3 6.04 -6.96 10.63
N GLU A 4 6.57 -8.13 11.00
CA GLU A 4 6.49 -8.62 12.38
C GLU A 4 7.40 -7.85 13.34
N MET A 5 8.54 -7.34 12.86
CA MET A 5 9.44 -6.55 13.70
C MET A 5 8.84 -5.17 14.01
N CYS A 6 8.27 -4.46 13.04
CA CYS A 6 7.61 -3.17 13.28
C CYS A 6 6.38 -3.27 14.18
N ILE A 7 5.63 -4.38 14.11
CA ILE A 7 4.46 -4.64 14.95
C ILE A 7 4.88 -5.00 16.38
N ARG A 8 6.02 -5.64 16.56
CA ARG A 8 6.51 -6.12 17.85
C ARG A 8 7.02 -5.01 18.76
N ASP A 9 7.58 -3.96 18.16
CA ASP A 9 8.19 -2.87 18.92
C ASP A 9 7.18 -1.81 19.41
N SER A 10 5.96 -1.80 18.86
CA SER A 10 4.90 -0.89 19.31
C SER A 10 3.52 -1.57 19.38
N PRO A 11 3.33 -2.55 20.26
CA PRO A 11 2.05 -3.28 20.36
C PRO A 11 0.87 -2.37 20.74
N SER A 12 1.12 -1.25 21.41
CA SER A 12 0.09 -0.27 21.80
C SER A 12 -0.46 0.54 20.62
N THR A 13 0.29 0.70 19.53
CA THR A 13 -0.13 1.45 18.34
C THR A 13 -0.74 0.58 17.26
N TYR A 14 -0.58 -0.74 17.34
CA TYR A 14 -1.07 -1.67 16.32
C TYR A 14 -2.60 -1.63 16.17
N ALA A 15 -3.34 -1.81 17.27
CA ALA A 15 -4.79 -1.83 17.24
C ALA A 15 -5.40 -0.49 16.78
N PRO A 16 -4.96 0.69 17.26
CA PRO A 16 -5.37 1.98 16.72
C PRO A 16 -5.05 2.16 15.23
N THR A 17 -3.90 1.70 14.77
CA THR A 17 -3.51 1.78 13.35
C THR A 17 -4.46 0.97 12.48
N ILE A 18 -4.74 -0.29 12.84
CA ILE A 18 -5.69 -1.14 12.12
C ILE A 18 -7.08 -0.53 12.08
N SER A 19 -7.54 0.05 13.18
CA SER A 19 -8.83 0.74 13.24
C SER A 19 -8.84 1.98 12.33
N THR A 20 -7.77 2.76 12.33
CA THR A 20 -7.65 3.98 11.52
C THR A 20 -7.64 3.70 10.02
N VAL A 21 -6.89 2.68 9.56
CA VAL A 21 -6.84 2.34 8.13
C VAL A 21 -8.19 1.80 7.62
N GLN A 22 -8.97 1.14 8.47
CA GLN A 22 -10.33 0.72 8.16
C GLN A 22 -11.30 1.91 8.14
N GLN A 23 -11.24 2.81 9.13
CA GLN A 23 -12.07 4.02 9.19
C GLN A 23 -11.84 4.96 8.01
N ARG A 24 -10.60 5.00 7.50
CA ARG A 24 -10.22 5.77 6.31
C ARG A 24 -10.52 5.04 5.01
N GLU A 25 -11.11 3.86 5.10
CA GLU A 25 -11.45 3.02 3.94
C GLU A 25 -10.24 2.69 3.04
N TYR A 26 -9.03 2.61 3.62
CA TYR A 26 -7.85 2.15 2.89
C TYR A 26 -7.81 0.64 2.77
N VAL A 27 -8.43 -0.04 3.73
CA VAL A 27 -8.62 -1.49 3.73
C VAL A 27 -10.04 -1.82 4.18
N GLU A 28 -10.56 -2.92 3.68
CA GLU A 28 -11.85 -3.49 4.08
C GLU A 28 -11.69 -4.96 4.48
N LYS A 29 -12.60 -5.46 5.31
CA LYS A 29 -12.68 -6.89 5.61
C LYS A 29 -13.39 -7.60 4.47
N GLY A 30 -12.73 -8.58 3.88
CA GLY A 30 -13.28 -9.36 2.79
C GLY A 30 -12.81 -10.80 2.82
N ASP A 31 -13.46 -11.59 1.98
CA ASP A 31 -13.11 -12.98 1.73
C ASP A 31 -12.59 -13.09 0.29
N LYS A 32 -11.46 -13.76 0.13
CA LYS A 32 -10.93 -14.11 -1.17
C LYS A 32 -11.29 -15.56 -1.47
N THR A 33 -12.06 -15.75 -2.54
CA THR A 33 -12.33 -17.10 -3.08
C THR A 33 -11.06 -17.58 -3.74
N GLY A 34 -10.46 -18.67 -3.32
CA GLY A 34 -9.26 -19.19 -3.96
C GLY A 34 -9.48 -19.58 -5.42
N GLU A 35 -8.38 -19.86 -6.09
CA GLU A 35 -8.36 -20.39 -7.46
C GLU A 35 -8.15 -21.89 -7.41
N GLU A 36 -8.85 -22.62 -8.30
CA GLU A 36 -8.67 -24.06 -8.42
C GLU A 36 -7.34 -24.36 -9.14
N ARG A 37 -6.48 -25.11 -8.48
CA ARG A 37 -5.20 -25.54 -8.99
C ARG A 37 -5.18 -27.06 -9.12
N SER A 38 -4.87 -27.56 -10.31
CA SER A 38 -4.64 -28.98 -10.54
C SER A 38 -3.16 -29.32 -10.34
N TYR A 39 -2.88 -30.42 -9.69
CA TYR A 39 -1.51 -30.93 -9.49
C TYR A 39 -1.49 -32.46 -9.61
N ASN A 40 -0.36 -32.99 -10.08
CA ASN A 40 -0.16 -34.43 -10.23
C ASN A 40 0.45 -35.02 -8.96
N VAL A 41 -0.13 -36.10 -8.49
CA VAL A 41 0.34 -36.87 -7.33
C VAL A 41 0.84 -38.23 -7.82
N ILE A 42 2.14 -38.45 -7.69
CA ILE A 42 2.76 -39.75 -7.96
C ILE A 42 2.93 -40.46 -6.63
N THR A 43 2.29 -41.62 -6.49
CA THR A 43 2.37 -42.42 -5.27
C THR A 43 3.01 -43.77 -5.56
N LEU A 44 4.09 -44.11 -4.81
CA LEU A 44 4.70 -45.41 -4.82
C LEU A 44 4.20 -46.24 -3.62
N LYS A 45 3.55 -47.37 -3.91
CA LYS A 45 3.10 -48.32 -2.86
C LYS A 45 3.40 -49.74 -3.28
N LYS A 46 4.23 -50.45 -2.52
CA LYS A 46 4.63 -51.84 -2.78
C LYS A 46 5.08 -52.05 -4.23
N ASP A 47 6.07 -51.29 -4.66
CA ASP A 47 6.66 -51.31 -6.01
C ASP A 47 5.69 -50.94 -7.16
N LYS A 48 4.50 -50.45 -6.86
CA LYS A 48 3.53 -50.00 -7.82
C LYS A 48 3.42 -48.48 -7.81
N ILE A 49 3.71 -47.85 -8.94
CA ILE A 49 3.56 -46.42 -9.13
C ILE A 49 2.15 -46.16 -9.64
N THR A 50 1.47 -45.22 -9.00
CA THR A 50 0.15 -44.68 -9.45
C THR A 50 0.27 -43.20 -9.63
N ASP A 51 -0.24 -42.70 -10.74
CA ASP A 51 -0.37 -41.28 -11.05
C ASP A 51 -1.83 -40.87 -10.95
N ALA A 52 -2.09 -39.75 -10.27
CA ALA A 52 -3.43 -39.21 -10.12
C ALA A 52 -3.38 -37.69 -10.12
N THR A 53 -4.21 -37.06 -10.93
CA THR A 53 -4.41 -35.62 -10.89
C THR A 53 -5.41 -35.28 -9.76
N ARG A 54 -5.03 -34.34 -8.91
CA ARG A 54 -5.90 -33.81 -7.85
C ARG A 54 -6.07 -32.32 -8.04
N THR A 55 -7.18 -31.78 -7.53
CA THR A 55 -7.46 -30.36 -7.50
C THR A 55 -7.50 -29.88 -6.06
N GLU A 56 -7.00 -28.67 -5.83
CA GLU A 56 -7.08 -27.99 -4.55
C GLU A 56 -7.44 -26.51 -4.78
N ILE A 57 -8.09 -25.91 -3.82
CA ILE A 57 -8.37 -24.47 -3.84
C ILE A 57 -7.21 -23.79 -3.12
N THR A 58 -6.43 -22.96 -3.84
CA THR A 58 -5.28 -22.23 -3.32
C THR A 58 -5.60 -20.74 -3.20
N GLY A 59 -5.02 -20.08 -2.19
CA GLY A 59 -5.18 -18.64 -2.01
C GLY A 59 -6.55 -18.21 -1.48
N ALA A 60 -7.39 -19.14 -1.01
CA ALA A 60 -8.62 -18.79 -0.31
C ALA A 60 -8.30 -18.18 1.06
N GLU A 61 -8.85 -17.03 1.35
CA GLU A 61 -8.71 -16.34 2.64
C GLU A 61 -10.06 -15.84 3.14
N LYS A 62 -10.31 -15.95 4.46
CA LYS A 62 -11.54 -15.47 5.09
C LYS A 62 -11.25 -14.38 6.09
N ALA A 63 -12.12 -13.36 6.12
CA ALA A 63 -12.09 -12.24 7.07
C ALA A 63 -10.72 -11.55 7.13
N LYS A 64 -10.02 -11.43 6.01
CA LYS A 64 -8.75 -10.70 5.88
C LYS A 64 -8.99 -9.24 5.54
N LEU A 65 -8.00 -8.41 5.86
CA LEU A 65 -7.99 -7.03 5.39
C LEU A 65 -7.49 -7.02 3.94
N LEU A 66 -8.35 -6.56 3.05
CA LEU A 66 -8.06 -6.39 1.63
C LEU A 66 -7.87 -4.90 1.34
N PRO A 67 -6.90 -4.52 0.50
CA PRO A 67 -6.74 -3.14 0.09
C PRO A 67 -7.94 -2.71 -0.77
N THR A 68 -8.40 -1.49 -0.55
CA THR A 68 -9.36 -0.83 -1.44
C THR A 68 -8.63 -0.10 -2.59
N ASP A 69 -9.35 0.34 -3.60
CA ASP A 69 -8.76 1.16 -4.67
C ASP A 69 -8.18 2.46 -4.11
N THR A 70 -8.85 3.09 -3.15
CA THR A 70 -8.34 4.28 -2.45
C THR A 70 -7.04 3.97 -1.70
N GLY A 71 -6.99 2.85 -0.99
CA GLY A 71 -5.79 2.40 -0.29
C GLY A 71 -4.61 2.16 -1.23
N THR A 72 -4.87 1.55 -2.38
CA THR A 72 -3.86 1.30 -3.41
C THR A 72 -3.29 2.61 -3.96
N VAL A 73 -4.16 3.56 -4.36
CA VAL A 73 -3.73 4.87 -4.88
C VAL A 73 -2.93 5.66 -3.85
N VAL A 74 -3.35 5.65 -2.58
CA VAL A 74 -2.60 6.32 -1.50
C VAL A 74 -1.24 5.68 -1.30
N THR A 75 -1.15 4.35 -1.32
CA THR A 75 0.12 3.61 -1.17
C THR A 75 1.06 3.91 -2.33
N ASP A 76 0.58 3.87 -3.57
CA ASP A 76 1.37 4.17 -4.76
C ASP A 76 1.89 5.62 -4.73
N PHE A 77 1.03 6.56 -4.36
CA PHE A 77 1.41 7.97 -4.19
C PHE A 77 2.52 8.13 -3.14
N LEU A 78 2.35 7.55 -1.96
CA LEU A 78 3.33 7.66 -0.88
C LEU A 78 4.65 7.00 -1.25
N THR A 79 4.61 5.84 -1.89
CA THR A 79 5.82 5.12 -2.34
C THR A 79 6.58 5.90 -3.41
N GLN A 80 5.87 6.57 -4.31
CA GLN A 80 6.47 7.37 -5.38
C GLN A 80 7.10 8.66 -4.87
N TYR A 81 6.39 9.39 -4.00
CA TYR A 81 6.81 10.75 -3.60
C TYR A 81 7.53 10.82 -2.25
N PHE A 82 7.35 9.81 -1.38
CA PHE A 82 7.90 9.77 -0.03
C PHE A 82 8.57 8.42 0.29
N PRO A 83 9.45 7.89 -0.57
CA PRO A 83 10.02 6.55 -0.40
C PRO A 83 10.79 6.39 0.91
N SER A 84 11.43 7.45 1.42
CA SER A 84 12.18 7.40 2.67
C SER A 84 11.30 7.18 3.90
N ILE A 85 10.05 7.67 3.89
CA ILE A 85 9.08 7.47 4.97
C ILE A 85 8.42 6.09 4.86
N MET A 86 8.29 5.59 3.63
CA MET A 86 7.73 4.27 3.35
C MET A 86 8.73 3.12 3.58
N ASP A 87 9.98 3.45 3.90
CA ASP A 87 10.98 2.44 4.27
C ASP A 87 10.58 1.76 5.59
N TYR A 88 10.59 0.42 5.60
CA TYR A 88 10.24 -0.38 6.78
C TYR A 88 11.12 -0.08 8.00
N ASN A 89 12.35 0.38 7.79
CA ASN A 89 13.27 0.74 8.86
C ASN A 89 13.11 2.18 9.35
N PHE A 90 12.24 2.98 8.72
CA PHE A 90 12.09 4.39 9.06
C PHE A 90 11.73 4.58 10.54
N THR A 91 10.70 3.88 11.02
CA THR A 91 10.25 3.98 12.42
C THR A 91 11.35 3.53 13.39
N ALA A 92 11.99 2.40 13.13
CA ALA A 92 13.09 1.91 13.96
C ALA A 92 14.27 2.89 14.01
N SER A 93 14.58 3.54 12.89
CA SER A 93 15.61 4.57 12.81
C SER A 93 15.25 5.82 13.63
N VAL A 94 13.98 6.24 13.60
CA VAL A 94 13.49 7.37 14.39
C VAL A 94 13.50 7.04 15.89
N GLU A 95 13.07 5.84 16.28
CA GLU A 95 13.11 5.38 17.68
C GLU A 95 14.53 5.38 18.22
N LYS A 96 15.49 4.87 17.46
CA LYS A 96 16.92 4.93 17.86
C LYS A 96 17.41 6.37 18.07
N GLN A 97 16.98 7.31 17.22
CA GLN A 97 17.32 8.72 17.40
C GLN A 97 16.69 9.31 18.67
N PHE A 98 15.52 8.85 19.07
CA PHE A 98 14.89 9.25 20.33
C PHE A 98 15.64 8.71 21.54
N ASP A 99 16.17 7.48 21.47
CA ASP A 99 17.03 6.92 22.51
C ASP A 99 18.31 7.75 22.66
N GLU A 100 18.97 8.14 21.57
CA GLU A 100 20.16 9.04 21.57
C GLU A 100 19.83 10.40 22.18
N ILE A 101 18.62 10.93 22.02
CA ILE A 101 18.17 12.16 22.69
C ILE A 101 17.99 11.91 24.18
N ALA A 102 17.39 10.80 24.57
CA ALA A 102 17.14 10.44 25.97
C ALA A 102 18.43 10.22 26.74
N GLU A 103 19.47 9.68 26.11
CA GLU A 103 20.81 9.48 26.65
C GLU A 103 21.62 10.79 26.70
N GLY A 104 21.16 11.83 26.02
CA GLY A 104 21.81 13.14 25.99
C GLY A 104 22.89 13.30 24.92
N ASP A 105 23.08 12.30 24.08
CA ASP A 105 24.11 12.28 23.03
C ASP A 105 23.78 13.25 21.88
N THR A 106 22.50 13.48 21.62
CA THR A 106 22.02 14.31 20.51
C THR A 106 20.90 15.25 20.97
N LYS A 107 20.88 16.47 20.41
CA LYS A 107 19.77 17.40 20.63
C LYS A 107 18.62 17.12 19.68
N TRP A 108 17.39 17.07 20.18
CA TRP A 108 16.19 16.88 19.39
C TRP A 108 16.07 17.88 18.22
N THR A 109 16.53 19.13 18.41
CA THR A 109 16.51 20.17 17.37
C THR A 109 17.40 19.83 16.17
N THR A 110 18.49 19.08 16.39
CA THR A 110 19.39 18.62 15.31
C THR A 110 18.70 17.56 14.46
N ILE A 111 18.05 16.60 15.09
CA ILE A 111 17.28 15.55 14.40
C ILE A 111 16.14 16.15 13.60
N MET A 112 15.36 17.05 14.21
CA MET A 112 14.26 17.73 13.53
C MET A 112 14.73 18.57 12.34
N LYS A 113 15.84 19.30 12.47
CA LYS A 113 16.41 20.07 11.34
C LYS A 113 16.86 19.16 10.20
N THR A 114 17.50 18.05 10.52
CA THR A 114 17.96 17.07 9.51
C THR A 114 16.78 16.45 8.77
N PHE A 115 15.77 16.00 9.51
CA PHE A 115 14.54 15.46 8.92
C PHE A 115 13.82 16.49 8.05
N TYR A 116 13.60 17.70 8.56
CA TYR A 116 12.89 18.75 7.84
C TYR A 116 13.61 19.17 6.55
N LYS A 117 14.93 19.23 6.57
CA LYS A 117 15.76 19.60 5.41
C LYS A 117 15.58 18.64 4.23
N THR A 118 15.29 17.37 4.49
CA THR A 118 15.05 16.37 3.43
C THR A 118 13.57 16.23 3.11
N PHE A 119 12.72 16.30 4.11
CA PHE A 119 11.28 16.07 3.94
C PHE A 119 10.55 17.24 3.28
N HIS A 120 10.83 18.47 3.72
CA HIS A 120 10.11 19.66 3.23
C HIS A 120 10.26 19.88 1.72
N PRO A 121 11.45 19.77 1.10
CA PRO A 121 11.59 19.86 -0.35
C PRO A 121 10.78 18.80 -1.12
N SER A 122 10.64 17.59 -0.54
CA SER A 122 9.80 16.54 -1.14
C SER A 122 8.32 16.95 -1.12
N VAL A 123 7.85 17.59 -0.04
CA VAL A 123 6.49 18.12 0.03
C VAL A 123 6.28 19.23 -1.00
N GLU A 124 7.20 20.20 -1.09
CA GLU A 124 7.10 21.31 -2.04
C GLU A 124 7.10 20.83 -3.49
N SER A 125 8.02 19.91 -3.84
CA SER A 125 8.08 19.32 -5.19
C SER A 125 6.82 18.53 -5.54
N THR A 126 6.26 17.80 -4.57
CA THR A 126 5.02 17.05 -4.76
C THR A 126 3.81 17.97 -4.94
N LEU A 127 3.74 19.07 -4.19
CA LEU A 127 2.69 20.08 -4.36
C LEU A 127 2.80 20.78 -5.72
N ALA A 128 4.00 21.07 -6.19
CA ALA A 128 4.22 21.62 -7.52
C ALA A 128 3.86 20.61 -8.63
N ALA A 129 4.21 19.34 -8.46
CA ALA A 129 3.86 18.27 -9.40
C ALA A 129 2.36 17.98 -9.46
N LYS A 130 1.61 18.21 -8.37
CA LYS A 130 0.14 18.05 -8.32
C LYS A 130 -0.58 18.87 -9.38
N ASN A 131 -0.01 19.99 -9.80
CA ASN A 131 -0.56 20.83 -10.85
C ASN A 131 -0.27 20.27 -12.27
N ALA A 132 0.69 19.36 -12.41
CA ALA A 132 1.09 18.78 -13.68
C ALA A 132 0.51 17.37 -13.93
N HIS A 133 0.31 16.59 -12.86
CA HIS A 133 -0.26 15.24 -12.94
C HIS A 133 -1.32 15.03 -11.87
N LYS A 134 -2.55 14.76 -12.28
CA LYS A 134 -3.63 14.37 -11.37
C LYS A 134 -3.39 12.94 -10.91
N THR A 135 -2.83 12.80 -9.72
CA THR A 135 -2.57 11.49 -9.10
C THR A 135 -3.84 10.66 -9.04
N GLY A 136 -3.77 9.42 -9.49
CA GLY A 136 -4.94 8.52 -9.53
C GLY A 136 -5.86 8.72 -10.74
N GLU A 137 -5.48 9.52 -11.74
CA GLU A 137 -6.20 9.63 -13.01
C GLU A 137 -5.56 8.70 -14.04
N ARG A 138 -6.38 7.83 -14.66
CA ARG A 138 -5.98 6.95 -15.75
C ARG A 138 -6.76 7.32 -17.01
N ILE A 139 -6.04 7.68 -18.06
CA ILE A 139 -6.63 7.93 -19.39
C ILE A 139 -6.95 6.57 -20.02
N LEU A 140 -8.21 6.39 -20.45
CA LEU A 140 -8.70 5.17 -21.10
C LEU A 140 -8.65 5.23 -22.63
N GLY A 141 -8.67 6.44 -23.20
CA GLY A 141 -8.73 6.72 -24.63
C GLY A 141 -9.56 7.95 -24.91
N ASP A 142 -9.95 8.15 -26.17
CA ASP A 142 -10.77 9.28 -26.58
C ASP A 142 -12.23 8.83 -26.78
N ASP A 143 -13.15 9.68 -26.38
CA ASP A 143 -14.58 9.46 -26.61
C ASP A 143 -14.89 9.53 -28.13
N PRO A 144 -15.47 8.47 -28.71
CA PRO A 144 -15.70 8.42 -30.16
C PRO A 144 -16.70 9.46 -30.67
N VAL A 145 -17.49 10.07 -29.78
CA VAL A 145 -18.51 11.06 -30.15
C VAL A 145 -17.94 12.48 -30.06
N SER A 146 -17.27 12.82 -28.99
CA SER A 146 -16.77 14.17 -28.75
C SER A 146 -15.29 14.37 -29.07
N GLY A 147 -14.52 13.28 -29.29
CA GLY A 147 -13.07 13.31 -29.49
C GLY A 147 -12.28 13.79 -28.27
N LYS A 148 -12.93 13.89 -27.12
CA LYS A 148 -12.28 14.32 -25.86
C LYS A 148 -11.71 13.13 -25.09
N PRO A 149 -10.59 13.29 -24.37
CA PRO A 149 -10.03 12.21 -23.59
C PRO A 149 -11.02 11.74 -22.50
N VAL A 150 -11.14 10.44 -22.36
CA VAL A 150 -11.89 9.76 -21.31
C VAL A 150 -10.91 9.34 -20.23
N SER A 151 -11.13 9.77 -19.01
CA SER A 151 -10.31 9.39 -17.88
C SER A 151 -11.13 8.80 -16.73
N VAL A 152 -10.53 7.90 -15.97
CA VAL A 152 -11.04 7.37 -14.70
C VAL A 152 -10.18 7.94 -13.58
N LYS A 153 -10.83 8.46 -12.56
CA LYS A 153 -10.17 8.95 -11.35
C LYS A 153 -10.96 8.55 -10.12
N ILE A 154 -10.28 8.49 -8.97
CA ILE A 154 -10.94 8.29 -7.69
C ILE A 154 -11.40 9.64 -7.16
N GLY A 155 -12.71 9.83 -7.13
CA GLY A 155 -13.35 11.00 -6.55
C GLY A 155 -13.72 10.79 -5.08
N ARG A 156 -14.30 11.83 -4.47
CA ARG A 156 -14.72 11.80 -3.05
C ARG A 156 -15.75 10.71 -2.74
N PHE A 157 -16.51 10.27 -3.72
CA PHE A 157 -17.59 9.28 -3.56
C PHE A 157 -17.30 7.97 -4.31
N GLY A 158 -16.03 7.70 -4.66
CA GLY A 158 -15.61 6.51 -5.39
C GLY A 158 -15.08 6.81 -6.80
N PRO A 159 -14.87 5.76 -7.61
CA PRO A 159 -14.38 5.91 -8.97
C PRO A 159 -15.34 6.73 -9.85
N VAL A 160 -14.80 7.69 -10.58
CA VAL A 160 -15.55 8.58 -11.49
C VAL A 160 -14.93 8.51 -12.87
N VAL A 161 -15.79 8.36 -13.89
CA VAL A 161 -15.41 8.49 -15.29
C VAL A 161 -15.67 9.93 -15.72
N GLN A 162 -14.66 10.55 -16.35
CA GLN A 162 -14.75 11.93 -16.85
C GLN A 162 -14.41 11.96 -18.33
N ILE A 163 -15.19 12.73 -19.10
CA ILE A 163 -14.94 13.01 -20.53
C ILE A 163 -14.48 14.46 -20.64
N GLY A 164 -13.26 14.69 -21.12
CA GLY A 164 -12.64 16.01 -21.19
C GLY A 164 -12.05 16.47 -19.86
N SER A 165 -11.48 17.68 -19.83
CA SER A 165 -11.02 18.34 -18.61
C SER A 165 -12.23 18.91 -17.84
N ALA A 166 -12.24 18.75 -16.52
CA ALA A 166 -13.12 19.58 -15.68
C ALA A 166 -12.59 21.03 -15.71
N GLU A 167 -13.40 21.97 -16.15
CA GLU A 167 -13.18 23.39 -15.92
C GLU A 167 -13.36 23.73 -14.45
#